data_666edb6b09237830e3c81b333a41d0f6
#
_entry.id   666edb6b09237830e3c81b333a41d0f6
#
_cell.length_a   1.000
_cell.length_b   1.000
_cell.length_c   1.000
_cell.angle_alpha   90.00
_cell.angle_beta   90.00
_cell.angle_gamma   90.00
#
_symmetry.space_group_name_H-M   'P 1'
#
loop_
_entity.id
_entity.type
_entity.pdbx_description
1 polymer ?
#
loop_
_entity_poly.entity_id
_entity_poly.type
_entity_poly.pdbx_seq_one_letter_code
_entity_poly.pdbx_strand_id
1 'polypeptide(L)'
;TLGDAFISNSLDKEILNLKSSYKVKGNVSRIAKTNDQLDCKKFVGIYAPGLRSLLTSQIRTFTSLLQSANYNRIENRELTNEEKDPWWTLVSFYSSLFDLGSARSILSIDMESELKKYKKNFAIEDKNIRPLPDPTEILELTAAQKDSVEENLQKLSSSLNDKNQKAKPVDICLSSSVIEVGVDITRISLLSIVSAPKSVSQYIQVSGRVGRDWHRGKSALVVTIYSPTKPRDRSLYEQFRSYHEQLYSWVEPTSVTPFCEPVLERSLHSALFAYARQTSSLENAIHNPGFINYENKINKFKEVILDRVKIIDSNFVKIAENYFDKKINLWKNRSFDSWETRKKDNEIPLLIPQGSYLNEKLKFKTFQTMTSMRNVDAECMPYIFSNL
;
A
#
# COMPACT_ATOMS: atom_id res chain seq x y z
N THR A 1 4.64 -28.02 -3.60
CA THR A 1 5.58 -27.80 -4.70
C THR A 1 5.79 -26.32 -4.87
N LEU A 2 7.04 -25.88 -4.80
CA LEU A 2 7.44 -24.54 -5.18
C LEU A 2 7.28 -24.43 -6.70
N GLY A 3 6.48 -23.50 -7.17
CA GLY A 3 6.41 -23.21 -8.60
C GLY A 3 7.66 -22.43 -9.00
N ASP A 4 8.57 -23.08 -9.66
CA ASP A 4 9.79 -22.48 -10.16
C ASP A 4 9.51 -21.70 -11.45
N ALA A 5 8.96 -20.51 -11.30
CA ALA A 5 8.87 -19.61 -12.42
C ALA A 5 9.72 -18.37 -12.13
N PHE A 6 10.89 -18.36 -12.72
CA PHE A 6 11.76 -17.19 -12.72
C PHE A 6 11.45 -16.37 -13.97
N ILE A 7 11.21 -15.09 -13.81
CA ILE A 7 11.44 -14.18 -14.91
C ILE A 7 12.94 -14.00 -14.98
N SER A 8 13.56 -14.76 -15.87
CA SER A 8 14.94 -14.50 -16.22
C SER A 8 15.01 -13.19 -17.01
N ASN A 9 16.19 -12.63 -17.03
CA ASN A 9 16.66 -11.41 -17.69
C ASN A 9 16.12 -11.10 -19.12
N SER A 10 15.20 -11.89 -19.68
CA SER A 10 14.71 -11.72 -21.06
C SER A 10 13.91 -10.44 -21.26
N LEU A 11 13.01 -10.13 -20.31
CA LEU A 11 12.19 -8.92 -20.41
C LEU A 11 13.03 -7.65 -20.25
N ASP A 12 13.98 -7.66 -19.30
CA ASP A 12 14.89 -6.54 -19.10
C ASP A 12 15.85 -6.38 -20.28
N LYS A 13 16.27 -7.47 -20.90
CA LYS A 13 17.06 -7.43 -22.14
C LYS A 13 16.26 -6.91 -23.33
N GLU A 14 15.00 -7.27 -23.47
CA GLU A 14 14.11 -6.71 -24.50
C GLU A 14 13.85 -5.22 -24.29
N ILE A 15 13.54 -4.80 -23.07
CA ILE A 15 13.35 -3.39 -22.73
C ILE A 15 14.64 -2.58 -22.95
N LEU A 16 15.79 -3.13 -22.60
CA LEU A 16 17.08 -2.51 -22.84
C LEU A 16 17.41 -2.43 -24.33
N ASN A 17 17.11 -3.46 -25.10
CA ASN A 17 17.26 -3.46 -26.55
C ASN A 17 16.34 -2.47 -27.24
N LEU A 18 15.09 -2.36 -26.82
CA LEU A 18 14.15 -1.34 -27.29
C LEU A 18 14.64 0.08 -26.95
N LYS A 19 15.16 0.31 -25.73
CA LYS A 19 15.71 1.61 -25.35
C LYS A 19 17.02 1.94 -26.10
N SER A 20 17.84 0.97 -26.43
CA SER A 20 19.06 1.16 -27.21
C SER A 20 18.77 1.52 -28.66
N SER A 21 17.70 0.99 -29.24
CA SER A 21 17.26 1.30 -30.61
C SER A 21 16.68 2.72 -30.76
N TYR A 22 16.20 3.33 -29.67
CA TYR A 22 15.62 4.67 -29.67
C TYR A 22 16.59 5.79 -29.25
N LYS A 23 17.89 5.68 -29.41
CA LYS A 23 18.89 6.75 -29.14
C LYS A 23 18.47 7.77 -28.04
N VAL A 24 18.05 7.28 -26.89
CA VAL A 24 17.72 8.14 -25.76
C VAL A 24 19.01 8.65 -25.15
N LYS A 25 19.33 9.94 -25.36
CA LYS A 25 20.47 10.61 -24.69
C LYS A 25 20.17 10.67 -23.20
N GLY A 26 20.90 9.92 -22.39
CA GLY A 26 20.79 9.91 -20.95
C GLY A 26 21.45 8.66 -20.35
N ASN A 27 21.33 8.45 -19.06
CA ASN A 27 21.97 7.38 -18.28
C ASN A 27 21.81 5.93 -18.82
N VAL A 28 21.05 5.73 -19.89
CA VAL A 28 20.84 4.44 -20.58
C VAL A 28 22.16 3.85 -21.11
N SER A 29 23.12 4.68 -21.47
CA SER A 29 24.43 4.19 -21.93
C SER A 29 25.26 3.53 -20.81
N ARG A 30 25.02 3.85 -19.54
CA ARG A 30 25.63 3.17 -18.40
C ARG A 30 24.98 1.81 -18.14
N ILE A 31 23.68 1.71 -18.33
CA ILE A 31 22.91 0.46 -18.16
C ILE A 31 23.32 -0.57 -19.23
N ALA A 32 23.54 -0.13 -20.47
CA ALA A 32 23.94 -1.01 -21.56
C ALA A 32 25.38 -1.56 -21.43
N LYS A 33 26.27 -0.86 -20.72
CA LYS A 33 27.66 -1.31 -20.51
C LYS A 33 27.82 -2.32 -19.37
N THR A 34 26.82 -2.49 -18.51
CA THR A 34 26.84 -3.42 -17.37
C THR A 34 26.00 -4.68 -17.63
N ASN A 35 25.76 -5.03 -18.89
CA ASN A 35 24.85 -6.10 -19.32
C ASN A 35 25.15 -7.50 -18.76
N ASP A 36 26.34 -7.76 -18.25
CA ASP A 36 26.72 -9.08 -17.69
C ASP A 36 26.51 -9.18 -16.15
N GLN A 37 26.11 -8.09 -15.49
CA GLN A 37 25.96 -8.03 -14.03
C GLN A 37 24.71 -7.31 -13.51
N LEU A 38 23.69 -7.13 -14.33
CA LEU A 38 22.41 -6.61 -13.82
C LEU A 38 21.73 -7.67 -12.99
N ASP A 39 21.91 -7.55 -11.68
CA ASP A 39 21.14 -8.31 -10.70
C ASP A 39 19.68 -7.93 -10.81
N CYS A 40 18.90 -8.82 -11.38
CA CYS A 40 17.50 -8.58 -11.69
C CYS A 40 16.61 -8.91 -10.51
N LYS A 41 15.47 -8.26 -10.47
CA LYS A 41 14.37 -8.66 -9.61
C LYS A 41 13.89 -10.05 -10.02
N LYS A 42 13.87 -10.98 -9.06
CA LYS A 42 13.39 -12.35 -9.24
C LYS A 42 11.98 -12.49 -8.67
N PHE A 43 11.09 -13.12 -9.45
CA PHE A 43 9.73 -13.42 -9.03
C PHE A 43 9.57 -14.92 -8.84
N VAL A 44 8.97 -15.31 -7.71
CA VAL A 44 8.72 -16.71 -7.37
C VAL A 44 7.26 -16.87 -6.98
N GLY A 45 6.57 -17.81 -7.59
CA GLY A 45 5.22 -18.20 -7.23
C GLY A 45 5.22 -19.45 -6.35
N ILE A 46 4.51 -19.41 -5.24
CA ILE A 46 4.28 -20.55 -4.35
C ILE A 46 2.79 -20.90 -4.37
N TYR A 47 2.48 -22.14 -4.75
CA TYR A 47 1.13 -22.68 -4.70
C TYR A 47 1.18 -24.06 -4.05
N ALA A 48 0.52 -24.21 -2.91
CA ALA A 48 0.57 -25.44 -2.13
C ALA A 48 -0.83 -26.05 -1.94
N PRO A 49 -1.39 -26.71 -2.97
CA PRO A 49 -2.74 -27.28 -2.90
C PRO A 49 -2.90 -28.40 -1.88
N GLY A 50 -1.79 -29.06 -1.51
CA GLY A 50 -1.77 -30.07 -0.45
C GLY A 50 -1.86 -29.50 0.96
N LEU A 51 -1.65 -28.20 1.13
CA LEU A 51 -1.86 -27.51 2.40
C LEU A 51 -3.25 -26.90 2.40
N ARG A 52 -4.09 -27.29 3.35
CA ARG A 52 -5.48 -26.80 3.44
C ARG A 52 -5.60 -25.31 3.78
N SER A 53 -4.54 -24.71 4.30
CA SER A 53 -4.53 -23.32 4.77
C SER A 53 -3.44 -22.50 4.10
N LEU A 54 -3.82 -21.34 3.59
CA LEU A 54 -2.90 -20.31 3.10
C LEU A 54 -1.92 -19.88 4.20
N LEU A 55 -2.39 -19.78 5.44
CA LEU A 55 -1.59 -19.40 6.61
C LEU A 55 -0.44 -20.38 6.88
N THR A 56 -0.68 -21.68 6.74
CA THR A 56 0.39 -22.69 6.85
C THR A 56 1.47 -22.50 5.77
N SER A 57 1.06 -22.18 4.54
CA SER A 57 1.99 -21.86 3.46
C SER A 57 2.81 -20.61 3.76
N GLN A 58 2.19 -19.58 4.34
CA GLN A 58 2.88 -18.35 4.75
C GLN A 58 3.92 -18.63 5.82
N ILE A 59 3.54 -19.30 6.91
CA ILE A 59 4.45 -19.61 8.03
C ILE A 59 5.70 -20.34 7.54
N ARG A 60 5.51 -21.38 6.72
CA ARG A 60 6.63 -22.13 6.15
C ARG A 60 7.51 -21.29 5.26
N THR A 61 6.89 -20.50 4.39
CA THR A 61 7.61 -19.61 3.48
C THR A 61 8.38 -18.55 4.25
N PHE A 62 7.75 -17.88 5.22
CA PHE A 62 8.38 -16.84 6.01
C PHE A 62 9.54 -17.38 6.85
N THR A 63 9.33 -18.51 7.52
CA THR A 63 10.40 -19.19 8.27
C THR A 63 11.59 -19.51 7.36
N SER A 64 11.35 -20.07 6.18
CA SER A 64 12.39 -20.40 5.22
C SER A 64 13.14 -19.16 4.74
N LEU A 65 12.42 -18.09 4.35
CA LEU A 65 13.02 -16.84 3.86
C LEU A 65 13.87 -16.15 4.94
N LEU A 66 13.34 -16.06 6.17
CA LEU A 66 14.06 -15.44 7.28
C LEU A 66 15.32 -16.25 7.67
N GLN A 67 15.23 -17.58 7.68
CA GLN A 67 16.39 -18.41 7.95
C GLN A 67 17.43 -18.32 6.84
N SER A 68 17.00 -18.26 5.57
CA SER A 68 17.91 -18.12 4.43
C SER A 68 18.66 -16.78 4.47
N ALA A 69 18.05 -15.71 4.95
CA ALA A 69 18.70 -14.41 5.12
C ALA A 69 19.82 -14.43 6.17
N ASN A 70 19.80 -15.41 7.09
CA ASN A 70 20.85 -15.59 8.11
C ASN A 70 22.01 -16.48 7.63
N TYR A 71 21.97 -16.98 6.41
CA TYR A 71 23.05 -17.80 5.90
C TYR A 71 24.36 -17.02 5.96
N ASN A 72 25.38 -17.65 6.60
CA ASN A 72 26.66 -16.99 6.86
C ASN A 72 27.70 -17.25 5.78
N ARG A 73 27.47 -18.24 4.89
CA ARG A 73 28.44 -18.65 3.89
C ARG A 73 27.80 -18.90 2.53
N ILE A 74 28.37 -18.31 1.49
CA ILE A 74 28.13 -18.68 0.10
C ILE A 74 29.49 -19.08 -0.48
N GLU A 75 29.59 -20.26 -1.10
CA GLU A 75 30.81 -20.73 -1.76
C GLU A 75 32.07 -20.65 -0.88
N ASN A 76 31.98 -21.08 0.37
CA ASN A 76 33.07 -21.01 1.37
C ASN A 76 33.48 -19.61 1.84
N ARG A 77 32.80 -18.56 1.47
CA ARG A 77 33.01 -17.18 1.94
C ARG A 77 31.97 -16.76 2.95
N GLU A 78 32.41 -16.12 4.02
CA GLU A 78 31.48 -15.50 4.97
C GLU A 78 30.83 -14.24 4.38
N LEU A 79 29.53 -14.10 4.55
CA LEU A 79 28.78 -12.91 4.12
C LEU A 79 28.93 -11.79 5.15
N THR A 80 29.18 -10.60 4.66
CA THR A 80 29.22 -9.38 5.47
C THR A 80 27.78 -8.94 5.85
N ASN A 81 27.68 -8.10 6.87
CA ASN A 81 26.40 -7.49 7.23
C ASN A 81 25.80 -6.65 6.09
N GLU A 82 26.61 -6.02 5.27
CA GLU A 82 26.17 -5.27 4.07
C GLU A 82 25.50 -6.16 3.04
N GLU A 83 25.99 -7.37 2.88
CA GLU A 83 25.43 -8.35 1.94
C GLU A 83 24.14 -8.98 2.49
N LYS A 84 24.03 -9.11 3.81
CA LYS A 84 22.83 -9.67 4.48
C LYS A 84 21.71 -8.64 4.65
N ASP A 85 22.06 -7.37 4.89
CA ASP A 85 21.10 -6.32 5.24
C ASP A 85 19.91 -6.18 4.28
N PRO A 86 20.09 -6.24 2.94
CA PRO A 86 18.96 -6.18 2.01
C PRO A 86 17.93 -7.30 2.16
N TRP A 87 18.36 -8.45 2.64
CA TRP A 87 17.57 -9.67 2.81
C TRP A 87 17.04 -9.86 4.23
N TRP A 88 17.50 -9.03 5.17
CA TRP A 88 17.18 -9.18 6.59
C TRP A 88 15.71 -8.96 6.90
N THR A 89 15.12 -7.93 6.34
CA THR A 89 13.73 -7.56 6.59
C THR A 89 12.81 -8.18 5.54
N LEU A 90 11.88 -9.02 5.98
CA LEU A 90 10.79 -9.52 5.14
C LEU A 90 9.62 -8.56 5.20
N VAL A 91 9.33 -7.89 4.09
CA VAL A 91 8.08 -7.13 3.94
C VAL A 91 7.01 -8.03 3.35
N SER A 92 5.83 -8.06 3.95
CA SER A 92 4.72 -8.86 3.46
C SER A 92 3.51 -7.99 3.18
N PHE A 93 3.00 -8.08 1.95
CA PHE A 93 1.83 -7.34 1.48
C PHE A 93 0.56 -8.19 1.55
N TYR A 94 -0.51 -7.56 2.04
CA TYR A 94 -1.85 -8.12 2.13
C TYR A 94 -2.86 -7.19 1.46
N SER A 95 -3.70 -7.74 0.60
CA SER A 95 -4.79 -7.00 -0.03
C SER A 95 -5.98 -6.72 0.91
N SER A 96 -6.03 -7.37 2.07
CA SER A 96 -7.10 -7.28 3.06
C SER A 96 -6.54 -7.12 4.46
N LEU A 97 -7.13 -6.21 5.24
CA LEU A 97 -6.79 -6.05 6.67
C LEU A 97 -7.15 -7.29 7.49
N PHE A 98 -8.18 -8.02 7.09
CA PHE A 98 -8.57 -9.26 7.74
C PHE A 98 -7.49 -10.35 7.57
N ASP A 99 -6.97 -10.52 6.34
CA ASP A 99 -5.89 -11.49 6.08
C ASP A 99 -4.60 -11.09 6.83
N LEU A 100 -4.31 -9.79 6.92
CA LEU A 100 -3.17 -9.25 7.67
C LEU A 100 -3.31 -9.54 9.17
N GLY A 101 -4.45 -9.25 9.77
CA GLY A 101 -4.70 -9.49 11.19
C GLY A 101 -4.64 -11.00 11.54
N SER A 102 -5.20 -11.84 10.67
CA SER A 102 -5.12 -13.29 10.81
C SER A 102 -3.68 -13.79 10.74
N ALA A 103 -2.89 -13.26 9.82
CA ALA A 103 -1.48 -13.59 9.68
C ALA A 103 -0.68 -13.18 10.92
N ARG A 104 -0.90 -11.97 11.44
CA ARG A 104 -0.23 -11.50 12.67
C ARG A 104 -0.44 -12.46 13.84
N SER A 105 -1.69 -12.83 14.08
CA SER A 105 -2.04 -13.72 15.20
C SER A 105 -1.34 -15.07 15.10
N ILE A 106 -1.26 -15.65 13.91
CA ILE A 106 -0.68 -16.96 13.69
C ILE A 106 0.85 -16.91 13.63
N LEU A 107 1.43 -15.88 13.04
CA LEU A 107 2.89 -15.71 13.03
C LEU A 107 3.45 -15.68 14.45
N SER A 108 2.75 -15.05 15.38
CA SER A 108 3.19 -14.99 16.78
C SER A 108 3.16 -16.35 17.51
N ILE A 109 2.32 -17.28 17.07
CA ILE A 109 2.10 -18.57 17.76
C ILE A 109 2.85 -19.70 17.08
N ASP A 110 2.73 -19.81 15.76
CA ASP A 110 3.11 -21.02 15.02
C ASP A 110 4.52 -20.98 14.42
N MET A 111 5.11 -19.79 14.26
CA MET A 111 6.46 -19.68 13.67
C MET A 111 7.52 -20.44 14.47
N GLU A 112 7.43 -20.43 15.79
CA GLU A 112 8.40 -21.14 16.64
C GLU A 112 8.34 -22.65 16.42
N SER A 113 7.13 -23.20 16.31
CA SER A 113 6.94 -24.63 16.05
C SER A 113 7.46 -25.01 14.66
N GLU A 114 7.26 -24.15 13.65
CA GLU A 114 7.73 -24.40 12.31
C GLU A 114 9.27 -24.26 12.22
N LEU A 115 9.86 -23.34 12.98
CA LEU A 115 11.31 -23.22 13.08
C LEU A 115 11.96 -24.49 13.65
N LYS A 116 11.35 -25.10 14.69
CA LYS A 116 11.81 -26.38 15.24
C LYS A 116 11.77 -27.49 14.19
N LYS A 117 10.71 -27.54 13.37
CA LYS A 117 10.61 -28.50 12.26
C LYS A 117 11.63 -28.18 11.15
N TYR A 118 11.79 -26.91 10.79
CA TYR A 118 12.78 -26.48 9.81
C TYR A 118 14.20 -26.91 10.22
N LYS A 119 14.57 -26.63 11.47
CA LYS A 119 15.85 -27.04 12.03
C LYS A 119 16.07 -28.54 11.91
N LYS A 120 15.08 -29.35 12.30
CA LYS A 120 15.14 -30.81 12.22
C LYS A 120 15.26 -31.30 10.78
N ASN A 121 14.46 -30.77 9.88
CA ASN A 121 14.39 -31.22 8.48
C ASN A 121 15.68 -30.93 7.70
N PHE A 122 16.34 -29.82 8.02
CA PHE A 122 17.57 -29.39 7.34
C PHE A 122 18.84 -29.63 8.16
N ALA A 123 18.73 -30.32 9.32
CA ALA A 123 19.85 -30.62 10.22
C ALA A 123 20.72 -29.39 10.54
N ILE A 124 20.09 -28.25 10.81
CA ILE A 124 20.79 -26.98 11.05
C ILE A 124 21.24 -26.92 12.53
N GLU A 125 22.52 -26.58 12.74
CA GLU A 125 23.08 -26.36 14.06
C GLU A 125 22.47 -25.12 14.74
N ASP A 126 22.35 -25.13 16.07
CA ASP A 126 21.75 -24.04 16.86
C ASP A 126 22.43 -22.69 16.62
N LYS A 127 23.74 -22.66 16.47
CA LYS A 127 24.49 -21.42 16.19
C LYS A 127 24.16 -20.75 14.85
N ASN A 128 23.56 -21.51 13.92
CA ASN A 128 23.20 -21.03 12.57
C ASN A 128 21.71 -20.70 12.46
N ILE A 129 20.95 -20.89 13.52
CA ILE A 129 19.53 -20.54 13.57
C ILE A 129 19.39 -19.05 13.86
N ARG A 130 18.64 -18.34 13.00
CA ARG A 130 18.19 -16.98 13.29
C ARG A 130 17.06 -17.05 14.33
N PRO A 131 17.21 -16.35 15.48
CA PRO A 131 16.12 -16.23 16.42
C PRO A 131 14.93 -15.54 15.73
N LEU A 132 13.72 -15.98 16.04
CA LEU A 132 12.52 -15.35 15.53
C LEU A 132 12.27 -14.03 16.28
N PRO A 133 11.65 -13.04 15.59
CA PRO A 133 11.27 -11.82 16.25
C PRO A 133 10.24 -12.08 17.34
N ASP A 134 10.30 -11.31 18.41
CA ASP A 134 9.21 -11.26 19.38
C ASP A 134 7.92 -10.83 18.64
N PRO A 135 6.77 -11.42 18.96
CA PRO A 135 5.49 -11.01 18.39
C PRO A 135 5.21 -9.51 18.47
N THR A 136 5.73 -8.85 19.49
CA THR A 136 5.61 -7.39 19.67
C THR A 136 6.52 -6.59 18.74
N GLU A 137 7.57 -7.20 18.19
CA GLU A 137 8.52 -6.60 17.26
C GLU A 137 8.09 -6.71 15.78
N ILE A 138 7.00 -7.44 15.50
CA ILE A 138 6.41 -7.48 14.15
C ILE A 138 5.79 -6.12 13.84
N LEU A 139 6.36 -5.45 12.86
CA LEU A 139 5.91 -4.12 12.45
C LEU A 139 4.66 -4.21 11.57
N GLU A 140 3.71 -3.30 11.77
CA GLU A 140 2.57 -3.13 10.88
C GLU A 140 2.58 -1.77 10.19
N LEU A 141 2.31 -1.78 8.88
CA LEU A 141 2.08 -0.58 8.08
C LEU A 141 0.68 -0.62 7.49
N THR A 142 -0.27 -0.05 8.22
CA THR A 142 -1.68 0.04 7.79
C THR A 142 -2.18 1.48 7.88
N ALA A 143 -3.20 1.80 7.09
CA ALA A 143 -3.81 3.14 7.12
C ALA A 143 -4.47 3.48 8.46
N ALA A 144 -4.77 2.47 9.29
CA ALA A 144 -5.36 2.65 10.61
C ALA A 144 -4.36 3.23 11.63
N GLN A 145 -3.06 3.08 11.39
CA GLN A 145 -1.98 3.51 12.30
C GLN A 145 -1.30 4.80 11.81
N LYS A 146 -2.08 5.82 11.46
CA LYS A 146 -1.57 7.06 10.84
C LYS A 146 -0.50 7.78 11.65
N ASP A 147 -0.65 7.83 12.96
CA ASP A 147 0.24 8.60 13.85
C ASP A 147 1.62 7.96 14.04
N SER A 148 1.77 6.68 13.67
CA SER A 148 3.01 5.92 13.83
C SER A 148 3.71 5.57 12.51
N VAL A 149 3.18 6.01 11.36
CA VAL A 149 3.75 5.63 10.05
C VAL A 149 5.19 6.13 9.90
N GLU A 150 5.45 7.36 10.29
CA GLU A 150 6.78 7.95 10.17
C GLU A 150 7.80 7.26 11.08
N GLU A 151 7.45 6.95 12.32
CA GLU A 151 8.29 6.19 13.24
C GLU A 151 8.55 4.77 12.71
N ASN A 152 7.52 4.14 12.15
CA ASN A 152 7.62 2.81 11.57
C ASN A 152 8.51 2.78 10.33
N LEU A 153 8.48 3.84 9.51
CA LEU A 153 9.39 4.01 8.37
C LEU A 153 10.84 4.20 8.82
N GLN A 154 11.06 4.96 9.90
CA GLN A 154 12.38 5.12 10.50
C GLN A 154 12.92 3.78 11.01
N LYS A 155 12.10 2.98 11.70
CA LYS A 155 12.48 1.63 12.15
C LYS A 155 12.83 0.72 10.96
N LEU A 156 12.06 0.76 9.88
CA LEU A 156 12.34 -0.01 8.67
C LEU A 156 13.63 0.43 7.95
N SER A 157 14.04 1.67 8.11
CA SER A 157 15.27 2.18 7.55
C SER A 157 16.52 1.74 8.29
N SER A 158 16.38 1.21 9.52
CA SER A 158 17.49 0.73 10.35
C SER A 158 18.20 -0.45 9.69
N SER A 159 19.53 -0.38 9.58
CA SER A 159 20.41 -1.35 8.91
C SER A 159 21.17 -2.22 9.89
N LEU A 160 21.56 -3.43 9.48
CA LEU A 160 22.48 -4.30 10.23
C LEU A 160 23.87 -3.68 10.49
N ASN A 161 24.26 -2.70 9.69
CA ASN A 161 25.58 -2.06 9.77
C ASN A 161 25.63 -0.82 10.65
N ASP A 162 24.50 -0.37 11.13
CA ASP A 162 24.43 0.90 11.83
C ASP A 162 24.86 0.75 13.29
N LYS A 163 26.16 0.95 13.54
CA LYS A 163 26.78 0.85 14.86
C LYS A 163 26.26 1.88 15.87
N ASN A 164 25.67 2.97 15.38
CA ASN A 164 25.18 4.08 16.18
C ASN A 164 23.66 4.03 16.45
N GLN A 165 22.94 3.09 15.85
CA GLN A 165 21.48 3.00 16.03
C GLN A 165 21.13 2.23 17.31
N LYS A 166 20.25 2.83 18.10
CA LYS A 166 19.68 2.22 19.31
C LYS A 166 18.66 1.10 19.00
N ALA A 167 18.23 0.96 17.76
CA ALA A 167 17.19 0.02 17.37
C ALA A 167 17.73 -1.11 16.47
N LYS A 168 17.35 -2.35 16.78
CA LYS A 168 17.61 -3.50 15.90
C LYS A 168 16.84 -3.34 14.58
N PRO A 169 17.39 -3.84 13.45
CA PRO A 169 16.64 -3.91 12.19
C PRO A 169 15.39 -4.76 12.35
N VAL A 170 14.29 -4.32 11.75
CA VAL A 170 13.02 -5.04 11.77
C VAL A 170 13.14 -6.36 11.00
N ASP A 171 12.65 -7.44 11.60
CA ASP A 171 12.67 -8.75 10.96
C ASP A 171 11.48 -8.94 10.00
N ILE A 172 10.27 -8.59 10.43
CA ILE A 172 9.03 -8.74 9.66
C ILE A 172 8.24 -7.44 9.68
N CYS A 173 7.79 -7.00 8.51
CA CYS A 173 6.85 -5.93 8.35
C CYS A 173 5.61 -6.42 7.59
N LEU A 174 4.45 -6.39 8.23
CA LEU A 174 3.15 -6.67 7.61
C LEU A 174 2.57 -5.37 7.07
N SER A 175 2.19 -5.33 5.81
CA SER A 175 1.71 -4.10 5.18
C SER A 175 0.46 -4.34 4.34
N SER A 176 -0.38 -3.32 4.31
CA SER A 176 -1.51 -3.22 3.38
C SER A 176 -1.23 -2.15 2.31
N SER A 177 -2.25 -1.49 1.80
CA SER A 177 -2.17 -0.46 0.76
C SER A 177 -1.19 0.71 1.06
N VAL A 178 -0.79 0.90 2.30
CA VAL A 178 0.18 1.95 2.68
C VAL A 178 1.51 1.79 1.94
N ILE A 179 1.95 0.55 1.70
CA ILE A 179 3.21 0.31 0.97
C ILE A 179 3.11 0.76 -0.49
N GLU A 180 1.91 0.81 -1.07
CA GLU A 180 1.70 1.28 -2.44
C GLU A 180 1.93 2.80 -2.56
N VAL A 181 1.75 3.54 -1.46
CA VAL A 181 1.64 5.00 -1.44
C VAL A 181 2.90 5.68 -0.91
N GLY A 182 4.05 5.47 -1.54
CA GLY A 182 5.19 6.35 -1.31
C GLY A 182 6.19 5.91 -0.24
N VAL A 183 6.10 4.68 0.28
CA VAL A 183 7.17 4.12 1.11
C VAL A 183 8.40 3.90 0.24
N ASP A 184 9.47 4.64 0.53
CA ASP A 184 10.74 4.53 -0.17
C ASP A 184 11.85 4.05 0.77
N ILE A 185 12.00 2.73 0.87
CA ILE A 185 13.06 2.11 1.66
C ILE A 185 13.97 1.35 0.73
N THR A 186 15.07 1.98 0.37
CA THR A 186 16.00 1.50 -0.67
C THR A 186 16.71 0.21 -0.29
N ARG A 187 16.93 -0.06 1.01
CA ARG A 187 17.67 -1.22 1.47
C ARG A 187 16.94 -2.56 1.32
N ILE A 188 15.60 -2.57 1.24
CA ILE A 188 14.81 -3.81 1.28
C ILE A 188 14.80 -4.49 -0.07
N SER A 189 15.19 -5.76 -0.09
CA SER A 189 15.22 -6.62 -1.28
C SER A 189 14.28 -7.83 -1.19
N LEU A 190 13.63 -8.07 -0.05
CA LEU A 190 12.77 -9.24 0.18
C LEU A 190 11.31 -8.82 0.39
N LEU A 191 10.44 -9.28 -0.51
CA LEU A 191 9.00 -9.02 -0.47
C LEU A 191 8.21 -10.32 -0.60
N SER A 192 7.21 -10.50 0.25
CA SER A 192 6.17 -11.50 0.08
C SER A 192 4.84 -10.81 -0.29
N ILE A 193 4.12 -11.37 -1.25
CA ILE A 193 2.76 -10.95 -1.61
C ILE A 193 1.83 -12.12 -1.30
N VAL A 194 0.91 -11.92 -0.35
CA VAL A 194 0.01 -12.97 0.11
C VAL A 194 -1.31 -12.87 -0.62
N SER A 195 -1.60 -13.89 -1.44
CA SER A 195 -2.66 -13.88 -2.45
C SER A 195 -2.46 -12.80 -3.52
N ALA A 196 -2.89 -13.07 -4.72
CA ALA A 196 -2.72 -12.11 -5.82
C ALA A 196 -3.52 -10.83 -5.58
N PRO A 197 -2.93 -9.64 -5.74
CA PRO A 197 -3.65 -8.38 -5.71
C PRO A 197 -4.80 -8.33 -6.71
N LYS A 198 -5.81 -7.52 -6.46
CA LYS A 198 -7.00 -7.44 -7.30
C LYS A 198 -6.70 -6.95 -8.72
N SER A 199 -5.71 -6.08 -8.88
CA SER A 199 -5.29 -5.53 -10.18
C SER A 199 -3.81 -5.77 -10.46
N VAL A 200 -3.47 -5.80 -11.74
CA VAL A 200 -2.08 -5.90 -12.20
C VAL A 200 -1.30 -4.65 -11.83
N SER A 201 -1.94 -3.49 -11.93
CA SER A 201 -1.34 -2.22 -11.51
C SER A 201 -0.91 -2.24 -10.05
N GLN A 202 -1.73 -2.79 -9.15
CA GLN A 202 -1.39 -2.97 -7.74
C GLN A 202 -0.20 -3.92 -7.56
N TYR A 203 -0.19 -5.04 -8.28
CA TYR A 203 0.93 -5.99 -8.26
C TYR A 203 2.25 -5.31 -8.65
N ILE A 204 2.25 -4.52 -9.72
CA ILE A 204 3.42 -3.76 -10.19
C ILE A 204 3.85 -2.73 -9.15
N GLN A 205 2.92 -1.97 -8.58
CA GLN A 205 3.20 -0.94 -7.59
C GLN A 205 3.84 -1.53 -6.33
N VAL A 206 3.30 -2.63 -5.83
CA VAL A 206 3.81 -3.32 -4.64
C VAL A 206 5.17 -3.95 -4.90
N SER A 207 5.30 -4.73 -5.98
CA SER A 207 6.58 -5.36 -6.34
C SER A 207 7.67 -4.35 -6.70
N GLY A 208 7.27 -3.14 -7.13
CA GLY A 208 8.17 -2.01 -7.38
C GLY A 208 8.77 -1.38 -6.13
N ARG A 209 8.36 -1.78 -4.92
CA ARG A 209 8.84 -1.19 -3.66
C ARG A 209 10.13 -1.79 -3.14
N VAL A 210 10.56 -2.93 -3.66
CA VAL A 210 11.80 -3.60 -3.28
C VAL A 210 12.82 -3.61 -4.40
N GLY A 211 14.10 -3.74 -4.04
CA GLY A 211 15.19 -3.76 -5.01
C GLY A 211 15.39 -2.42 -5.72
N ARG A 212 15.23 -1.32 -5.02
CA ARG A 212 15.42 0.03 -5.58
C ARG A 212 16.87 0.44 -5.68
N ASP A 213 17.76 -0.24 -4.95
CA ASP A 213 19.20 0.00 -4.94
C ASP A 213 19.95 -0.82 -6.02
N TRP A 214 19.27 -1.08 -7.14
CA TRP A 214 19.82 -1.87 -8.26
C TRP A 214 21.10 -1.28 -8.85
N HIS A 215 21.34 0.03 -8.69
CA HIS A 215 22.57 0.69 -9.15
C HIS A 215 23.81 0.18 -8.43
N ARG A 216 23.63 -0.41 -7.24
CA ARG A 216 24.72 -1.00 -6.45
C ARG A 216 24.81 -2.52 -6.63
N GLY A 217 24.16 -3.07 -7.65
CA GLY A 217 24.18 -4.51 -7.92
C GLY A 217 23.35 -5.33 -6.94
N LYS A 218 22.34 -4.72 -6.26
CA LYS A 218 21.48 -5.44 -5.32
C LYS A 218 20.25 -5.97 -6.01
N SER A 219 20.11 -7.29 -6.08
CA SER A 219 18.92 -7.97 -6.57
C SER A 219 17.77 -7.92 -5.55
N ALA A 220 16.54 -8.20 -6.01
CA ALA A 220 15.39 -8.35 -5.15
C ALA A 220 14.65 -9.66 -5.43
N LEU A 221 14.00 -10.18 -4.40
CA LEU A 221 13.15 -11.36 -4.46
C LEU A 221 11.72 -11.00 -4.09
N VAL A 222 10.80 -11.26 -5.01
CA VAL A 222 9.35 -11.11 -4.81
C VAL A 222 8.74 -12.51 -4.78
N VAL A 223 8.20 -12.90 -3.65
CA VAL A 223 7.57 -14.22 -3.45
C VAL A 223 6.06 -14.05 -3.36
N THR A 224 5.32 -14.53 -4.34
CA THR A 224 3.85 -14.52 -4.30
C THR A 224 3.32 -15.86 -3.81
N ILE A 225 2.61 -15.83 -2.68
CA ILE A 225 2.00 -17.03 -2.08
C ILE A 225 0.53 -17.07 -2.50
N TYR A 226 0.22 -17.94 -3.44
CA TYR A 226 -1.12 -18.10 -3.98
C TYR A 226 -2.02 -18.94 -3.08
N SER A 227 -3.26 -18.50 -2.89
CA SER A 227 -4.25 -19.21 -2.10
C SER A 227 -4.80 -20.42 -2.86
N PRO A 228 -4.78 -21.62 -2.27
CA PRO A 228 -5.34 -22.80 -2.91
C PRO A 228 -6.88 -22.77 -2.98
N THR A 229 -7.52 -21.92 -2.18
CA THR A 229 -8.99 -21.81 -2.11
C THR A 229 -9.56 -20.75 -3.05
N LYS A 230 -8.71 -19.88 -3.63
CA LYS A 230 -9.15 -18.82 -4.54
C LYS A 230 -8.91 -19.25 -6.00
N PRO A 231 -9.95 -19.42 -6.83
CA PRO A 231 -9.79 -19.84 -8.23
C PRO A 231 -8.90 -18.90 -9.06
N ARG A 232 -8.97 -17.59 -8.76
CA ARG A 232 -8.13 -16.58 -9.41
C ARG A 232 -6.64 -16.79 -9.11
N ASP A 233 -6.29 -17.06 -7.88
CA ASP A 233 -4.91 -17.30 -7.47
C ASP A 233 -4.35 -18.53 -8.18
N ARG A 234 -5.16 -19.59 -8.29
CA ARG A 234 -4.80 -20.79 -9.02
C ARG A 234 -4.54 -20.50 -10.50
N SER A 235 -5.45 -19.78 -11.18
CA SER A 235 -5.31 -19.41 -12.58
C SER A 235 -4.03 -18.59 -12.84
N LEU A 236 -3.74 -17.61 -11.97
CA LEU A 236 -2.53 -16.79 -12.07
C LEU A 236 -1.25 -17.60 -11.83
N TYR A 237 -1.31 -18.59 -10.95
CA TYR A 237 -0.18 -19.48 -10.72
C TYR A 237 0.06 -20.42 -11.93
N GLU A 238 -0.99 -20.99 -12.49
CA GLU A 238 -0.89 -21.85 -13.67
C GLU A 238 -0.31 -21.10 -14.87
N GLN A 239 -0.58 -19.80 -14.98
CA GLN A 239 -0.08 -18.91 -16.03
C GLN A 239 1.10 -18.04 -15.58
N PHE A 240 1.79 -18.39 -14.51
CA PHE A 240 2.75 -17.51 -13.83
C PHE A 240 3.81 -16.93 -14.78
N ARG A 241 4.38 -17.73 -15.68
CA ARG A 241 5.40 -17.27 -16.63
C ARG A 241 4.84 -16.30 -17.65
N SER A 242 3.79 -16.70 -18.36
CA SER A 242 3.17 -15.85 -19.39
C SER A 242 2.62 -14.54 -18.80
N TYR A 243 2.06 -14.61 -17.59
CA TYR A 243 1.60 -13.44 -16.86
C TYR A 243 2.72 -12.44 -16.59
N HIS A 244 3.88 -12.90 -16.13
CA HIS A 244 4.99 -12.02 -15.82
C HIS A 244 5.74 -11.55 -17.07
N GLU A 245 5.84 -12.34 -18.12
CA GLU A 245 6.43 -11.94 -19.40
C GLU A 245 5.66 -10.79 -20.07
N GLN A 246 4.35 -10.71 -19.81
CA GLN A 246 3.46 -9.70 -20.37
C GLN A 246 2.84 -8.79 -19.31
N LEU A 247 3.46 -8.69 -18.14
CA LEU A 247 2.87 -8.03 -16.95
C LEU A 247 2.35 -6.61 -17.24
N TYR A 248 3.09 -5.82 -18.00
CA TYR A 248 2.70 -4.45 -18.34
C TYR A 248 1.57 -4.38 -19.38
N SER A 249 1.41 -5.42 -20.20
CA SER A 249 0.33 -5.52 -21.19
C SER A 249 -1.02 -5.86 -20.55
N TRP A 250 -0.99 -6.47 -19.36
CA TRP A 250 -2.18 -6.85 -18.60
C TRP A 250 -2.67 -5.74 -17.65
N VAL A 251 -2.03 -4.57 -17.66
CA VAL A 251 -2.47 -3.45 -16.82
C VAL A 251 -3.86 -3.02 -17.27
N GLU A 252 -4.79 -3.07 -16.33
CA GLU A 252 -6.16 -2.66 -16.57
C GLU A 252 -6.22 -1.17 -16.93
N PRO A 253 -6.95 -0.80 -18.00
CA PRO A 253 -7.15 0.60 -18.33
C PRO A 253 -7.91 1.29 -17.20
N THR A 254 -7.35 2.37 -16.67
CA THR A 254 -8.04 3.19 -15.69
C THR A 254 -8.95 4.18 -16.41
N SER A 255 -10.26 4.11 -16.16
CA SER A 255 -11.16 5.17 -16.58
C SER A 255 -11.02 6.36 -15.62
N VAL A 256 -10.73 7.53 -16.18
CA VAL A 256 -10.76 8.78 -15.42
C VAL A 256 -12.11 9.43 -15.67
N THR A 257 -13.06 9.21 -14.77
CA THR A 257 -14.39 9.83 -14.79
C THR A 257 -14.51 10.80 -13.61
N PRO A 258 -13.97 12.03 -13.75
CA PRO A 258 -13.84 12.96 -12.63
C PRO A 258 -15.18 13.46 -12.08
N PHE A 259 -16.26 13.31 -12.86
CA PHE A 259 -17.59 13.81 -12.50
C PHE A 259 -18.63 12.71 -12.30
N CYS A 260 -18.19 11.46 -12.11
CA CYS A 260 -19.14 10.41 -11.73
C CYS A 260 -19.63 10.61 -10.28
N GLU A 261 -20.81 10.08 -9.98
CA GLU A 261 -21.50 10.29 -8.70
C GLU A 261 -20.63 9.95 -7.47
N PRO A 262 -19.90 8.82 -7.41
CA PRO A 262 -19.07 8.53 -6.25
C PRO A 262 -17.95 9.55 -6.02
N VAL A 263 -17.38 10.12 -7.09
CA VAL A 263 -16.35 11.17 -6.98
C VAL A 263 -16.97 12.47 -6.47
N LEU A 264 -18.09 12.89 -7.06
CA LEU A 264 -18.80 14.11 -6.63
C LEU A 264 -19.26 14.01 -5.18
N GLU A 265 -19.82 12.86 -4.76
CA GLU A 265 -20.25 12.68 -3.38
C GLU A 265 -19.08 12.82 -2.39
N ARG A 266 -17.92 12.27 -2.72
CA ARG A 266 -16.76 12.24 -1.82
C ARG A 266 -15.91 13.51 -1.84
N SER A 267 -15.70 14.14 -3.02
CA SER A 267 -14.69 15.18 -3.18
C SER A 267 -15.23 16.60 -3.32
N LEU A 268 -16.48 16.74 -3.79
CA LEU A 268 -17.01 18.06 -4.15
C LEU A 268 -17.00 19.06 -2.99
N HIS A 269 -17.43 18.62 -1.80
CA HIS A 269 -17.46 19.50 -0.63
C HIS A 269 -16.06 19.92 -0.18
N SER A 270 -15.06 19.06 -0.32
CA SER A 270 -13.66 19.40 -0.01
C SER A 270 -13.15 20.52 -0.93
N ALA A 271 -13.46 20.45 -2.24
CA ALA A 271 -13.13 21.48 -3.19
C ALA A 271 -13.86 22.80 -2.90
N LEU A 272 -15.17 22.74 -2.56
CA LEU A 272 -15.96 23.91 -2.18
C LEU A 272 -15.34 24.63 -0.95
N PHE A 273 -15.00 23.90 0.09
CA PHE A 273 -14.46 24.48 1.31
C PHE A 273 -13.04 25.01 1.13
N ALA A 274 -12.20 24.28 0.38
CA ALA A 274 -10.87 24.77 0.03
C ALA A 274 -10.94 26.09 -0.73
N TYR A 275 -11.80 26.18 -1.75
CA TYR A 275 -12.00 27.41 -2.50
C TYR A 275 -12.54 28.55 -1.63
N ALA A 276 -13.56 28.28 -0.81
CA ALA A 276 -14.13 29.26 0.10
C ALA A 276 -13.07 29.84 1.05
N ARG A 277 -12.29 28.98 1.70
CA ARG A 277 -11.23 29.39 2.63
C ARG A 277 -10.11 30.17 1.95
N GLN A 278 -9.61 29.68 0.82
CA GLN A 278 -8.47 30.31 0.12
C GLN A 278 -8.79 31.67 -0.50
N THR A 279 -10.07 31.89 -0.88
CA THR A 279 -10.49 33.15 -1.49
C THR A 279 -11.03 34.17 -0.49
N SER A 280 -11.05 33.86 0.81
CA SER A 280 -11.62 34.71 1.86
C SER A 280 -10.56 35.51 2.62
N SER A 281 -11.04 36.44 3.49
CA SER A 281 -10.17 37.04 4.49
C SER A 281 -9.68 35.98 5.46
N LEU A 282 -8.52 36.22 6.07
CA LEU A 282 -7.90 35.31 7.02
C LEU A 282 -8.82 35.00 8.20
N GLU A 283 -9.54 36.03 8.68
CA GLU A 283 -10.49 35.88 9.78
C GLU A 283 -11.62 34.89 9.45
N ASN A 284 -12.26 35.05 8.28
CA ASN A 284 -13.31 34.14 7.85
C ASN A 284 -12.77 32.74 7.60
N ALA A 285 -11.61 32.61 6.98
CA ALA A 285 -10.97 31.32 6.70
C ALA A 285 -10.65 30.52 7.96
N ILE A 286 -10.44 31.17 9.11
CA ILE A 286 -10.07 30.51 10.37
C ILE A 286 -11.29 30.31 11.28
N HIS A 287 -12.16 31.32 11.39
CA HIS A 287 -13.15 31.38 12.48
C HIS A 287 -14.60 31.24 12.04
N ASN A 288 -14.94 31.56 10.78
CA ASN A 288 -16.33 31.71 10.36
C ASN A 288 -16.74 30.70 9.29
N PRO A 289 -17.18 29.49 9.62
CA PRO A 289 -17.58 28.46 8.64
C PRO A 289 -18.99 28.68 8.07
N GLY A 290 -19.72 29.73 8.45
CA GLY A 290 -21.09 29.97 8.01
C GLY A 290 -21.18 30.27 6.51
N PHE A 291 -22.11 29.61 5.81
CA PHE A 291 -22.29 29.74 4.35
C PHE A 291 -22.44 31.17 3.85
N ILE A 292 -23.15 32.00 4.62
CA ILE A 292 -23.46 33.39 4.22
C ILE A 292 -22.21 34.22 3.89
N ASN A 293 -21.08 33.91 4.52
CA ASN A 293 -19.81 34.59 4.28
C ASN A 293 -19.18 34.26 2.92
N TYR A 294 -19.71 33.23 2.24
CA TYR A 294 -19.10 32.67 1.04
C TYR A 294 -20.07 32.53 -0.15
N GLU A 295 -21.35 32.88 0.01
CA GLU A 295 -22.41 32.61 -0.97
C GLU A 295 -22.04 33.05 -2.39
N ASN A 296 -21.58 34.28 -2.59
CA ASN A 296 -21.19 34.80 -3.92
C ASN A 296 -20.00 34.04 -4.53
N LYS A 297 -19.05 33.65 -3.68
CA LYS A 297 -17.85 32.91 -4.12
C LYS A 297 -18.20 31.50 -4.52
N ILE A 298 -19.06 30.86 -3.75
CA ILE A 298 -19.51 29.49 -4.00
C ILE A 298 -20.34 29.42 -5.28
N ASN A 299 -21.22 30.38 -5.53
CA ASN A 299 -21.97 30.44 -6.78
C ASN A 299 -21.05 30.58 -7.98
N LYS A 300 -20.07 31.49 -7.91
CA LYS A 300 -19.05 31.62 -8.96
C LYS A 300 -18.24 30.33 -9.16
N PHE A 301 -17.86 29.67 -8.09
CA PHE A 301 -17.15 28.37 -8.17
C PHE A 301 -18.00 27.31 -8.85
N LYS A 302 -19.32 27.21 -8.48
CA LYS A 302 -20.27 26.30 -9.11
C LYS A 302 -20.31 26.52 -10.62
N GLU A 303 -20.47 27.77 -11.08
CA GLU A 303 -20.50 28.11 -12.51
C GLU A 303 -19.25 27.66 -13.23
N VAL A 304 -18.06 28.00 -12.70
CA VAL A 304 -16.77 27.64 -13.32
C VAL A 304 -16.61 26.11 -13.41
N ILE A 305 -17.03 25.37 -12.40
CA ILE A 305 -16.93 23.92 -12.45
C ILE A 305 -17.95 23.31 -13.41
N LEU A 306 -19.19 23.80 -13.45
CA LEU A 306 -20.19 23.30 -14.38
C LEU A 306 -19.80 23.57 -15.84
N ASP A 307 -19.22 24.72 -16.14
CA ASP A 307 -18.67 24.98 -17.47
C ASP A 307 -17.56 24.01 -17.83
N ARG A 308 -16.68 23.68 -16.88
CA ARG A 308 -15.63 22.67 -17.09
C ARG A 308 -16.20 21.27 -17.28
N VAL A 309 -17.22 20.89 -16.51
CA VAL A 309 -17.93 19.63 -16.71
C VAL A 309 -18.51 19.55 -18.12
N LYS A 310 -19.16 20.63 -18.58
CA LYS A 310 -19.74 20.70 -19.91
C LYS A 310 -18.71 20.51 -21.04
N ILE A 311 -17.51 21.04 -20.87
CA ILE A 311 -16.41 20.89 -21.85
C ILE A 311 -15.89 19.46 -21.86
N ILE A 312 -15.79 18.80 -20.70
CA ILE A 312 -15.20 17.46 -20.58
C ILE A 312 -16.22 16.38 -20.95
N ASP A 313 -17.42 16.43 -20.36
CA ASP A 313 -18.52 15.51 -20.64
C ASP A 313 -19.87 16.14 -20.27
N SER A 314 -20.63 16.55 -21.29
CA SER A 314 -21.93 17.21 -21.11
C SER A 314 -22.98 16.32 -20.42
N ASN A 315 -22.85 15.00 -20.44
CA ASN A 315 -23.79 14.08 -19.79
C ASN A 315 -23.78 14.20 -18.27
N PHE A 316 -22.66 14.62 -17.70
CA PHE A 316 -22.51 14.76 -16.24
C PHE A 316 -22.95 16.12 -15.69
N VAL A 317 -23.33 17.11 -16.54
CA VAL A 317 -23.68 18.47 -16.09
C VAL A 317 -24.82 18.43 -15.08
N LYS A 318 -25.94 17.76 -15.42
CA LYS A 318 -27.11 17.66 -14.52
C LYS A 318 -26.79 16.95 -13.22
N ILE A 319 -25.97 15.90 -13.31
CA ILE A 319 -25.53 15.14 -12.14
C ILE A 319 -24.69 16.03 -11.23
N ALA A 320 -23.69 16.71 -11.79
CA ALA A 320 -22.84 17.63 -11.05
C ALA A 320 -23.63 18.77 -10.40
N GLU A 321 -24.56 19.36 -11.14
CA GLU A 321 -25.45 20.43 -10.62
C GLU A 321 -26.24 19.95 -9.42
N ASN A 322 -26.91 18.81 -9.50
CA ASN A 322 -27.64 18.21 -8.39
C ASN A 322 -26.78 17.98 -7.15
N TYR A 323 -25.54 17.49 -7.34
CA TYR A 323 -24.61 17.28 -6.23
C TYR A 323 -24.14 18.61 -5.62
N PHE A 324 -23.90 19.65 -6.44
CA PHE A 324 -23.61 21.00 -5.95
C PHE A 324 -24.74 21.51 -5.09
N ASP A 325 -25.98 21.46 -5.59
CA ASP A 325 -27.15 21.95 -4.86
C ASP A 325 -27.39 21.19 -3.56
N LYS A 326 -27.22 19.87 -3.57
CA LYS A 326 -27.28 19.05 -2.37
C LYS A 326 -26.27 19.47 -1.31
N LYS A 327 -25.00 19.66 -1.69
CA LYS A 327 -23.95 20.04 -0.75
C LYS A 327 -24.09 21.50 -0.29
N ILE A 328 -24.43 22.42 -1.18
CA ILE A 328 -24.68 23.82 -0.85
C ILE A 328 -25.88 23.95 0.10
N ASN A 329 -27.01 23.30 -0.19
CA ASN A 329 -28.18 23.32 0.67
C ASN A 329 -27.90 22.74 2.06
N LEU A 330 -27.11 21.68 2.14
CA LEU A 330 -26.71 21.11 3.42
C LEU A 330 -25.84 22.10 4.22
N TRP A 331 -24.96 22.84 3.57
CA TRP A 331 -24.15 23.88 4.21
C TRP A 331 -24.98 25.11 4.60
N LYS A 332 -25.87 25.57 3.73
CA LYS A 332 -26.72 26.76 3.93
C LYS A 332 -27.74 26.57 5.06
N ASN A 333 -28.34 25.41 5.14
CA ASN A 333 -29.44 25.13 6.05
C ASN A 333 -28.99 24.70 7.47
N ARG A 334 -27.70 24.77 7.75
CA ARG A 334 -27.14 24.37 9.05
C ARG A 334 -26.17 25.40 9.58
N SER A 335 -26.13 25.52 10.91
CA SER A 335 -25.14 26.31 11.60
C SER A 335 -23.96 25.44 11.99
N PHE A 336 -22.77 25.95 11.75
CA PHE A 336 -21.51 25.30 12.11
C PHE A 336 -20.69 26.26 12.96
N ASP A 337 -20.11 25.76 14.04
CA ASP A 337 -19.38 26.55 15.04
C ASP A 337 -17.88 26.69 14.69
N SER A 338 -17.35 25.71 13.98
CA SER A 338 -15.94 25.69 13.60
C SER A 338 -15.71 24.95 12.26
N TRP A 339 -14.55 25.15 11.64
CA TRP A 339 -14.19 24.43 10.42
C TRP A 339 -13.90 22.94 10.69
N GLU A 340 -13.05 22.64 11.64
CA GLU A 340 -12.53 21.28 11.86
C GLU A 340 -12.39 20.91 13.34
N THR A 341 -12.22 21.92 14.23
CA THR A 341 -11.85 21.69 15.61
C THR A 341 -13.05 21.84 16.54
N ARG A 342 -13.29 20.84 17.36
CA ARG A 342 -14.26 20.92 18.46
C ARG A 342 -13.54 21.47 19.70
N LYS A 343 -13.98 22.63 20.16
CA LYS A 343 -13.53 23.21 21.44
C LYS A 343 -14.37 22.72 22.63
N LYS A 344 -15.62 22.34 22.36
CA LYS A 344 -16.58 21.81 23.35
C LYS A 344 -17.40 20.67 22.73
N ASP A 345 -17.90 19.79 23.59
CA ASP A 345 -18.67 18.60 23.15
C ASP A 345 -19.95 18.89 22.36
N ASN A 346 -20.52 20.09 22.53
CA ASN A 346 -21.75 20.50 21.84
C ASN A 346 -21.49 21.26 20.52
N GLU A 347 -20.26 21.58 20.17
CA GLU A 347 -19.92 22.28 18.94
C GLU A 347 -20.05 21.36 17.73
N ILE A 348 -20.61 21.89 16.64
CA ILE A 348 -20.79 21.19 15.38
C ILE A 348 -19.72 21.70 14.40
N PRO A 349 -18.64 20.96 14.13
CA PRO A 349 -17.67 21.33 13.13
C PRO A 349 -18.25 21.09 11.72
N LEU A 350 -17.83 21.90 10.74
CA LEU A 350 -18.22 21.72 9.34
C LEU A 350 -17.59 20.43 8.77
N LEU A 351 -16.35 20.17 9.11
CA LEU A 351 -15.57 19.01 8.65
C LEU A 351 -15.16 18.11 9.80
N ILE A 352 -15.23 16.81 9.55
CA ILE A 352 -14.75 15.78 10.48
C ILE A 352 -13.87 14.80 9.72
N PRO A 353 -12.82 14.24 10.35
CA PRO A 353 -12.05 13.17 9.76
C PRO A 353 -12.94 11.94 9.48
N GLN A 354 -12.69 11.26 8.37
CA GLN A 354 -13.37 10.00 8.07
C GLN A 354 -13.04 8.96 9.16
N GLY A 355 -14.03 8.19 9.57
CA GLY A 355 -13.85 7.19 10.64
C GLY A 355 -13.82 7.76 12.06
N SER A 356 -14.05 9.07 12.25
CA SER A 356 -14.17 9.65 13.59
C SER A 356 -15.39 9.10 14.31
N TYR A 357 -15.19 8.60 15.54
CA TYR A 357 -16.28 8.20 16.44
C TYR A 357 -16.98 9.46 16.97
N LEU A 358 -17.87 9.99 16.17
CA LEU A 358 -18.77 11.05 16.61
C LEU A 358 -20.14 10.45 16.93
N ASN A 359 -20.76 11.03 17.94
CA ASN A 359 -22.15 10.71 18.28
C ASN A 359 -22.98 10.65 16.99
N GLU A 360 -23.75 9.60 16.75
CA GLU A 360 -24.48 9.35 15.49
C GLU A 360 -25.30 10.57 15.04
N LYS A 361 -25.82 11.35 16.00
CA LYS A 361 -26.54 12.61 15.74
C LYS A 361 -25.70 13.68 15.03
N LEU A 362 -24.36 13.69 15.20
CA LEU A 362 -23.46 14.64 14.57
C LEU A 362 -22.97 14.15 13.20
N LYS A 363 -22.88 12.84 13.01
CA LYS A 363 -22.39 12.21 11.77
C LYS A 363 -23.22 12.61 10.54
N PHE A 364 -24.54 12.78 10.72
CA PHE A 364 -25.45 13.22 9.66
C PHE A 364 -25.50 14.74 9.46
N LYS A 365 -24.84 15.52 10.32
CA LYS A 365 -24.88 16.97 10.29
C LYS A 365 -23.63 17.63 9.72
N THR A 366 -22.54 16.88 9.62
CA THR A 366 -21.21 17.37 9.23
C THR A 366 -20.75 16.76 7.90
N PHE A 367 -19.72 17.34 7.30
CA PHE A 367 -19.06 16.76 6.12
C PHE A 367 -17.83 15.96 6.54
N GLN A 368 -17.64 14.80 5.94
CA GLN A 368 -16.46 13.97 6.20
C GLN A 368 -15.33 14.35 5.24
N THR A 369 -14.12 14.53 5.77
CA THR A 369 -12.94 14.74 4.93
C THR A 369 -12.52 13.43 4.27
N MET A 370 -12.02 13.51 3.04
CA MET A 370 -11.38 12.36 2.42
C MET A 370 -10.03 12.09 3.08
N THR A 371 -9.75 10.82 3.34
CA THR A 371 -8.44 10.38 3.85
C THR A 371 -7.47 10.03 2.72
N SER A 372 -7.99 9.73 1.53
CA SER A 372 -7.18 9.38 0.36
C SER A 372 -7.92 9.78 -0.92
N MET A 373 -7.15 10.21 -1.94
CA MET A 373 -7.64 10.40 -3.31
C MET A 373 -7.78 9.07 -4.07
N ARG A 374 -7.29 7.97 -3.53
CA ARG A 374 -7.43 6.65 -4.11
C ARG A 374 -8.77 6.03 -3.70
N ASN A 375 -9.22 5.08 -4.52
CA ASN A 375 -10.40 4.27 -4.21
C ASN A 375 -10.04 3.35 -3.04
N VAL A 376 -10.25 3.83 -1.82
CA VAL A 376 -10.17 3.01 -0.62
C VAL A 376 -11.48 2.26 -0.54
N ASP A 377 -11.44 0.94 -0.39
CA ASP A 377 -12.64 0.14 -0.15
C ASP A 377 -13.44 0.77 1.00
N ALA A 378 -14.74 0.92 0.80
CA ALA A 378 -15.61 1.47 1.82
C ALA A 378 -15.45 0.62 3.09
N GLU A 379 -15.12 1.25 4.21
CA GLU A 379 -15.12 0.59 5.50
C GLU A 379 -16.58 0.17 5.78
N CYS A 380 -16.85 -1.12 5.74
CA CYS A 380 -18.08 -1.68 6.25
C CYS A 380 -17.96 -1.71 7.78
N MET A 381 -18.61 -0.79 8.47
CA MET A 381 -18.86 -0.96 9.90
C MET A 381 -20.00 -1.95 10.07
N PRO A 382 -19.78 -3.13 10.64
CA PRO A 382 -20.89 -4.01 11.01
C PRO A 382 -21.67 -3.35 12.15
N TYR A 383 -22.91 -2.98 11.89
CA TYR A 383 -23.85 -2.60 12.95
C TYR A 383 -24.42 -3.89 13.54
N ILE A 384 -24.17 -4.12 14.81
CA ILE A 384 -24.91 -5.12 15.57
C ILE A 384 -26.22 -4.45 15.99
N PHE A 385 -27.28 -4.79 15.30
CA PHE A 385 -28.63 -4.46 15.80
C PHE A 385 -28.90 -5.37 17.00
N SER A 386 -28.74 -4.86 18.20
CA SER A 386 -29.39 -5.48 19.37
C SER A 386 -30.89 -5.19 19.29
N ASN A 387 -31.64 -6.12 18.76
CA ASN A 387 -33.07 -6.15 19.00
C ASN A 387 -33.27 -6.41 20.49
N LEU A 388 -33.62 -5.39 21.21
CA LEU A 388 -34.35 -5.47 22.48
C LEU A 388 -35.71 -4.84 22.30
#